data_ea04343e9769dc9cb70208e5eb422487
#
_entry.id   ea04343e9769dc9cb70208e5eb422487
#
_cell.length_a   1.000
_cell.length_b   1.000
_cell.length_c   1.000
_cell.angle_alpha   90.00
_cell.angle_beta   90.00
_cell.angle_gamma   90.00
#
_symmetry.space_group_name_H-M   'P 1'
#
loop_
_entity.id
_entity.type
_entity.pdbx_description
1 polymer ?
#
loop_
_entity_poly.entity_id
_entity_poly.type
_entity_poly.pdbx_seq_one_letter_code
_entity_poly.pdbx_strand_id
1 'polypeptide(L)'
;VTAIAATGHDDDLVALLDACADAGLHARAVAWDDPTVSWARFDAVLLRSPWDYTERLPEFLAWCEQVDRVTRLLNPLNVVRWNTDKHYLADLATIGIPTVPTRFVEPDAEPMEALAAFLDQFDAAEFVVKPTVSAGARDTHRYAREQLFAAGNHIARLLEQERSVMLQPYLASVDRDGETALLYFGGHFSHAARKRAQLAPGEGARGWCKPSSEWP
;
A
#
# COMPACT_ATOMS: atom_id res chain seq x y z
N VAL A 1 -4.31 -5.02 15.15
CA VAL A 1 -5.45 -4.12 14.87
C VAL A 1 -5.92 -4.32 13.45
N THR A 2 -7.23 -4.39 13.27
CA THR A 2 -7.96 -4.46 12.00
C THR A 2 -8.85 -3.22 11.83
N ALA A 3 -9.73 -3.20 10.81
CA ALA A 3 -10.86 -2.28 10.68
C ALA A 3 -12.18 -3.06 10.89
N ILE A 4 -13.26 -2.38 11.26
CA ILE A 4 -14.60 -3.02 11.35
C ILE A 4 -14.95 -3.68 10.02
N ALA A 5 -14.73 -2.97 8.91
CA ALA A 5 -15.00 -3.47 7.55
C ALA A 5 -14.12 -4.67 7.12
N ALA A 6 -12.97 -4.89 7.77
CA ALA A 6 -12.04 -5.98 7.47
C ALA A 6 -12.17 -7.17 8.43
N THR A 7 -13.11 -7.13 9.37
CA THR A 7 -13.33 -8.21 10.33
C THR A 7 -13.71 -9.51 9.62
N GLY A 8 -12.94 -10.58 9.89
CA GLY A 8 -13.12 -11.89 9.28
C GLY A 8 -12.54 -12.06 7.87
N HIS A 9 -11.83 -11.06 7.35
CA HIS A 9 -11.21 -11.11 6.02
C HIS A 9 -9.68 -11.24 6.03
N ASP A 10 -9.04 -11.30 7.20
CA ASP A 10 -7.59 -11.53 7.35
C ASP A 10 -7.34 -13.01 7.63
N ASP A 11 -7.03 -13.77 6.59
CA ASP A 11 -6.83 -15.22 6.66
C ASP A 11 -5.65 -15.62 7.59
N ASP A 12 -4.65 -14.75 7.73
CA ASP A 12 -3.48 -15.01 8.59
C ASP A 12 -3.71 -14.65 10.07
N LEU A 13 -4.84 -14.01 10.38
CA LEU A 13 -5.08 -13.47 11.72
C LEU A 13 -5.14 -14.58 12.78
N VAL A 14 -5.75 -15.71 12.45
CA VAL A 14 -5.86 -16.85 13.37
C VAL A 14 -4.47 -17.39 13.70
N ALA A 15 -3.64 -17.64 12.69
CA ALA A 15 -2.28 -18.13 12.88
C ALA A 15 -1.41 -17.14 13.69
N LEU A 16 -1.62 -15.82 13.49
CA LEU A 16 -0.93 -14.80 14.28
C LEU A 16 -1.35 -14.82 15.75
N LEU A 17 -2.64 -14.97 16.04
CA LEU A 17 -3.15 -15.03 17.42
C LEU A 17 -2.66 -16.29 18.14
N ASP A 18 -2.65 -17.44 17.44
CA ASP A 18 -2.11 -18.70 17.97
C ASP A 18 -0.62 -18.58 18.29
N ALA A 19 0.17 -18.01 17.37
CA ALA A 19 1.60 -17.77 17.61
C ALA A 19 1.85 -16.80 18.78
N CYS A 20 0.99 -15.79 18.97
CA CYS A 20 1.06 -14.92 20.15
C CYS A 20 0.79 -15.70 21.43
N ALA A 21 -0.21 -16.58 21.44
CA ALA A 21 -0.55 -17.42 22.60
C ALA A 21 0.60 -18.37 22.95
N ASP A 22 1.20 -19.02 21.95
CA ASP A 22 2.38 -19.90 22.11
C ASP A 22 3.60 -19.15 22.69
N ALA A 23 3.72 -17.85 22.33
CA ALA A 23 4.74 -16.97 22.90
C ALA A 23 4.38 -16.40 24.29
N GLY A 24 3.26 -16.81 24.88
CA GLY A 24 2.80 -16.33 26.18
C GLY A 24 2.19 -14.91 26.14
N LEU A 25 1.81 -14.42 24.97
CA LEU A 25 1.19 -13.11 24.79
C LEU A 25 -0.34 -13.23 24.73
N HIS A 26 -1.05 -12.37 25.46
CA HIS A 26 -2.51 -12.27 25.40
C HIS A 26 -2.93 -11.30 24.28
N ALA A 27 -3.01 -11.79 23.05
CA ALA A 27 -3.40 -11.00 21.88
C ALA A 27 -4.89 -11.15 21.55
N ARG A 28 -5.47 -10.08 21.01
CA ARG A 28 -6.82 -10.08 20.44
C ARG A 28 -6.92 -9.15 19.23
N ALA A 29 -7.76 -9.51 18.28
CA ALA A 29 -8.11 -8.62 17.18
C ALA A 29 -9.09 -7.54 17.65
N VAL A 30 -8.80 -6.28 17.33
CA VAL A 30 -9.64 -5.13 17.66
C VAL A 30 -9.64 -4.18 16.47
N ALA A 31 -10.80 -3.63 16.12
CA ALA A 31 -10.90 -2.66 15.05
C ALA A 31 -10.43 -1.27 15.52
N TRP A 32 -9.67 -0.57 14.67
CA TRP A 32 -9.13 0.75 14.97
C TRP A 32 -10.24 1.81 15.10
N ASP A 33 -11.32 1.61 14.36
CA ASP A 33 -12.47 2.49 14.26
C ASP A 33 -13.64 2.08 15.20
N ASP A 34 -13.39 1.20 16.16
CA ASP A 34 -14.33 0.90 17.24
C ASP A 34 -14.19 1.95 18.36
N PRO A 35 -15.18 2.85 18.54
CA PRO A 35 -15.10 3.93 19.52
C PRO A 35 -15.19 3.46 20.98
N THR A 36 -15.52 2.18 21.22
CA THR A 36 -15.66 1.62 22.57
C THR A 36 -14.35 1.12 23.16
N VAL A 37 -13.28 1.09 22.37
CA VAL A 37 -11.99 0.54 22.74
C VAL A 37 -11.16 1.55 23.54
N SER A 38 -10.75 1.16 24.74
CA SER A 38 -9.76 1.91 25.52
C SER A 38 -8.34 1.38 25.22
N TRP A 39 -7.60 2.11 24.40
CA TRP A 39 -6.26 1.74 23.92
C TRP A 39 -5.21 1.71 25.03
N ALA A 40 -5.35 2.51 26.08
CA ALA A 40 -4.48 2.52 27.26
C ALA A 40 -4.47 1.18 28.05
N ARG A 41 -5.36 0.25 27.73
CA ARG A 41 -5.43 -1.08 28.37
C ARG A 41 -4.51 -2.12 27.73
N PHE A 42 -3.84 -1.77 26.65
CA PHE A 42 -2.92 -2.64 25.91
C PHE A 42 -1.48 -2.22 26.14
N ASP A 43 -0.57 -3.17 26.28
CA ASP A 43 0.87 -2.93 26.37
C ASP A 43 1.47 -2.53 25.02
N ALA A 44 0.86 -3.02 23.93
CA ALA A 44 1.22 -2.68 22.57
C ALA A 44 0.03 -2.84 21.61
N VAL A 45 0.07 -2.09 20.51
CA VAL A 45 -0.91 -2.13 19.42
C VAL A 45 -0.18 -2.43 18.13
N LEU A 46 -0.43 -3.61 17.54
CA LEU A 46 0.15 -4.04 16.27
C LEU A 46 -0.82 -3.74 15.12
N LEU A 47 -0.39 -2.92 14.15
CA LEU A 47 -1.12 -2.68 12.91
C LEU A 47 -1.02 -3.92 12.02
N ARG A 48 -2.16 -4.54 11.70
CA ARG A 48 -2.19 -5.76 10.87
C ARG A 48 -3.04 -5.56 9.61
N SER A 49 -4.32 -5.30 9.76
CA SER A 49 -5.29 -5.25 8.66
C SER A 49 -6.24 -4.04 8.71
N PRO A 50 -5.76 -2.81 8.99
CA PRO A 50 -6.58 -1.59 8.91
C PRO A 50 -6.69 -1.13 7.44
N TRP A 51 -7.17 -1.99 6.55
CA TRP A 51 -7.03 -1.81 5.09
C TRP A 51 -7.85 -0.66 4.51
N ASP A 52 -8.85 -0.18 5.24
CA ASP A 52 -9.67 0.98 4.91
C ASP A 52 -8.97 2.33 5.13
N TYR A 53 -7.75 2.31 5.69
CA TYR A 53 -6.98 3.55 5.92
C TYR A 53 -6.77 4.36 4.63
N THR A 54 -6.75 3.71 3.48
CA THR A 54 -6.56 4.36 2.17
C THR A 54 -7.71 5.28 1.77
N GLU A 55 -8.88 5.09 2.36
CA GLU A 55 -10.09 5.90 2.15
C GLU A 55 -10.28 6.92 3.27
N ARG A 56 -9.66 6.68 4.43
CA ARG A 56 -9.86 7.43 5.67
C ARG A 56 -8.53 7.84 6.31
N LEU A 57 -7.52 8.16 5.48
CA LEU A 57 -6.14 8.39 5.96
C LEU A 57 -6.03 9.43 7.07
N PRO A 58 -6.67 10.62 6.99
CA PRO A 58 -6.59 11.61 8.07
C PRO A 58 -7.13 11.07 9.40
N GLU A 59 -8.24 10.34 9.39
CA GLU A 59 -8.83 9.74 10.59
C GLU A 59 -7.92 8.65 11.16
N PHE A 60 -7.39 7.79 10.29
CA PHE A 60 -6.48 6.72 10.68
C PHE A 60 -5.19 7.27 11.32
N LEU A 61 -4.59 8.31 10.74
CA LEU A 61 -3.39 8.94 11.29
C LEU A 61 -3.67 9.65 12.62
N ALA A 62 -4.82 10.32 12.75
CA ALA A 62 -5.23 10.93 14.01
C ALA A 62 -5.45 9.85 15.11
N TRP A 63 -6.03 8.72 14.75
CA TRP A 63 -6.16 7.58 15.65
C TRP A 63 -4.78 7.01 16.04
N CYS A 64 -3.85 6.83 15.10
CA CYS A 64 -2.49 6.38 15.39
C CYS A 64 -1.80 7.32 16.39
N GLU A 65 -1.97 8.64 16.25
CA GLU A 65 -1.44 9.63 17.20
C GLU A 65 -2.01 9.48 18.61
N GLN A 66 -3.32 9.23 18.70
CA GLN A 66 -3.98 9.02 20.00
C GLN A 66 -3.45 7.74 20.68
N VAL A 67 -3.29 6.67 19.91
CA VAL A 67 -2.75 5.39 20.41
C VAL A 67 -1.31 5.55 20.87
N ASP A 68 -0.46 6.19 20.07
CA ASP A 68 0.96 6.39 20.38
C ASP A 68 1.22 7.18 21.66
N ARG A 69 0.25 8.04 22.08
CA ARG A 69 0.32 8.78 23.36
C ARG A 69 0.04 7.93 24.60
N VAL A 70 -0.66 6.80 24.44
CA VAL A 70 -1.16 6.02 25.58
C VAL A 70 -0.63 4.58 25.62
N THR A 71 -0.09 4.09 24.51
CA THR A 71 0.53 2.76 24.44
C THR A 71 1.52 2.68 23.26
N ARG A 72 2.26 1.59 23.18
CA ARG A 72 3.27 1.36 22.15
C ARG A 72 2.62 0.96 20.83
N LEU A 73 2.74 1.81 19.82
CA LEU A 73 2.30 1.53 18.46
C LEU A 73 3.39 0.76 17.67
N LEU A 74 3.02 -0.31 16.98
CA LEU A 74 3.85 -1.14 16.10
C LEU A 74 3.21 -1.22 14.70
N ASN A 75 3.82 -0.67 13.65
CA ASN A 75 5.07 0.09 13.59
C ASN A 75 4.93 1.47 14.29
N PRO A 76 6.07 2.13 14.61
CA PRO A 76 6.05 3.46 15.24
C PRO A 76 5.33 4.51 14.38
N LEU A 77 4.72 5.51 15.03
CA LEU A 77 3.93 6.54 14.38
C LEU A 77 4.66 7.28 13.25
N ASN A 78 5.93 7.61 13.42
CA ASN A 78 6.73 8.27 12.38
C ASN A 78 6.88 7.39 11.13
N VAL A 79 7.00 6.08 11.27
CA VAL A 79 7.05 5.13 10.14
C VAL A 79 5.68 5.03 9.48
N VAL A 80 4.60 4.96 10.26
CA VAL A 80 3.23 4.90 9.73
C VAL A 80 2.93 6.14 8.88
N ARG A 81 3.22 7.33 9.41
CA ARG A 81 3.03 8.59 8.67
C ARG A 81 3.81 8.65 7.36
N TRP A 82 5.04 8.14 7.39
CA TRP A 82 5.93 8.17 6.24
C TRP A 82 5.50 7.17 5.16
N ASN A 83 5.17 5.92 5.52
CA ASN A 83 4.95 4.86 4.55
C ASN A 83 3.49 4.68 4.09
N THR A 84 2.52 5.38 4.67
CA THR A 84 1.13 5.37 4.19
C THR A 84 0.96 6.10 2.87
N ASP A 85 1.85 7.05 2.55
CA ASP A 85 1.92 7.73 1.27
C ASP A 85 3.20 7.33 0.52
N LYS A 86 3.07 6.92 -0.74
CA LYS A 86 4.19 6.39 -1.54
C LYS A 86 5.21 7.43 -2.01
N HIS A 87 5.06 8.70 -1.63
CA HIS A 87 6.12 9.70 -1.80
C HIS A 87 7.41 9.29 -1.09
N TYR A 88 7.36 8.40 -0.09
CA TYR A 88 8.57 7.83 0.53
C TYR A 88 9.53 7.17 -0.46
N LEU A 89 9.06 6.76 -1.65
CA LEU A 89 9.93 6.23 -2.70
C LEU A 89 10.91 7.29 -3.24
N ALA A 90 10.50 8.55 -3.28
CA ALA A 90 11.42 9.64 -3.61
C ALA A 90 12.48 9.83 -2.53
N ASP A 91 12.10 9.76 -1.25
CA ASP A 91 13.05 9.83 -0.13
C ASP A 91 14.08 8.70 -0.21
N LEU A 92 13.64 7.47 -0.49
CA LEU A 92 14.52 6.32 -0.67
C LEU A 92 15.48 6.52 -1.85
N ALA A 93 15.00 7.04 -2.97
CA ALA A 93 15.83 7.34 -4.14
C ALA A 93 16.91 8.38 -3.83
N THR A 94 16.61 9.42 -3.02
CA THR A 94 17.58 10.46 -2.64
C THR A 94 18.77 9.92 -1.83
N ILE A 95 18.57 8.84 -1.08
CA ILE A 95 19.64 8.17 -0.32
C ILE A 95 20.26 6.99 -1.07
N GLY A 96 19.98 6.88 -2.38
CA GLY A 96 20.63 5.91 -3.27
C GLY A 96 20.03 4.49 -3.22
N ILE A 97 18.86 4.29 -2.61
CA ILE A 97 18.15 3.01 -2.64
C ILE A 97 17.46 2.87 -4.01
N PRO A 98 17.73 1.80 -4.77
CA PRO A 98 17.10 1.58 -6.06
C PRO A 98 15.58 1.48 -5.94
N THR A 99 14.86 2.34 -6.65
CA THR A 99 13.39 2.30 -6.76
C THR A 99 12.99 2.26 -8.23
N VAL A 100 11.76 1.83 -8.51
CA VAL A 100 11.20 2.01 -9.86
C VAL A 100 11.10 3.50 -10.15
N PRO A 101 11.62 4.00 -11.28
CA PRO A 101 11.52 5.40 -11.64
C PRO A 101 10.07 5.88 -11.55
N THR A 102 9.84 6.97 -10.86
CA THR A 102 8.48 7.44 -10.55
C THR A 102 8.35 8.92 -10.85
N ARG A 103 7.25 9.31 -11.51
CA ARG A 103 6.78 10.68 -11.57
C ARG A 103 5.55 10.82 -10.70
N PHE A 104 5.57 11.73 -9.75
CA PHE A 104 4.41 12.13 -8.95
C PHE A 104 3.66 13.25 -9.67
N VAL A 105 2.34 13.22 -9.58
CA VAL A 105 1.41 14.19 -10.16
C VAL A 105 0.47 14.64 -9.06
N GLU A 106 0.56 15.91 -8.69
CA GLU A 106 -0.23 16.48 -7.61
C GLU A 106 -1.61 16.96 -8.10
N PRO A 107 -2.59 17.16 -7.20
CA PRO A 107 -3.97 17.51 -7.58
C PRO A 107 -4.12 18.79 -8.40
N ASP A 108 -3.19 19.74 -8.32
CA ASP A 108 -3.16 21.00 -9.07
C ASP A 108 -2.51 20.89 -10.46
N ALA A 109 -1.99 19.71 -10.83
CA ALA A 109 -1.32 19.49 -12.10
C ALA A 109 -2.34 19.23 -13.25
N GLU A 110 -1.90 19.53 -14.46
CA GLU A 110 -2.67 19.20 -15.67
C GLU A 110 -2.38 17.74 -16.09
N PRO A 111 -3.40 16.84 -16.14
CA PRO A 111 -3.22 15.41 -16.34
C PRO A 111 -2.46 15.03 -17.61
N MET A 112 -2.81 15.65 -18.75
CA MET A 112 -2.22 15.29 -20.05
C MET A 112 -0.80 15.82 -20.19
N GLU A 113 -0.49 16.99 -19.63
CA GLU A 113 0.86 17.54 -19.61
C GLU A 113 1.78 16.68 -18.73
N ALA A 114 1.29 16.27 -17.54
CA ALA A 114 2.03 15.38 -16.65
C ALA A 114 2.31 14.02 -17.29
N LEU A 115 1.33 13.45 -18.01
CA LEU A 115 1.49 12.19 -18.72
C LEU A 115 2.47 12.34 -19.89
N ALA A 116 2.37 13.39 -20.69
CA ALA A 116 3.30 13.66 -21.80
C ALA A 116 4.74 13.78 -21.28
N ALA A 117 4.96 14.59 -20.23
CA ALA A 117 6.27 14.76 -19.65
C ALA A 117 6.84 13.46 -19.03
N PHE A 118 5.99 12.56 -18.52
CA PHE A 118 6.40 11.24 -18.08
C PHE A 118 6.88 10.38 -19.26
N LEU A 119 6.13 10.35 -20.36
CA LEU A 119 6.45 9.55 -21.54
C LEU A 119 7.64 10.08 -22.33
N ASP A 120 7.92 11.38 -22.24
CA ASP A 120 9.14 11.98 -22.81
C ASP A 120 10.38 11.63 -21.98
N GLN A 121 10.21 11.53 -20.65
CA GLN A 121 11.29 11.18 -19.73
C GLN A 121 11.64 9.68 -19.76
N PHE A 122 10.63 8.81 -19.94
CA PHE A 122 10.78 7.36 -19.88
C PHE A 122 10.35 6.70 -21.19
N ASP A 123 11.28 6.01 -21.85
CA ASP A 123 10.97 5.21 -23.05
C ASP A 123 10.33 3.86 -22.62
N ALA A 124 9.08 3.94 -22.16
CA ALA A 124 8.33 2.79 -21.67
C ALA A 124 7.22 2.42 -22.67
N ALA A 125 7.20 1.17 -23.14
CA ALA A 125 6.12 0.65 -23.98
C ALA A 125 4.81 0.52 -23.17
N GLU A 126 4.90 0.26 -21.88
CA GLU A 126 3.78 0.17 -20.96
C GLU A 126 4.12 0.87 -19.64
N PHE A 127 3.10 1.38 -18.98
CA PHE A 127 3.26 2.10 -17.72
C PHE A 127 2.07 1.87 -16.78
N VAL A 128 2.26 2.20 -15.52
CA VAL A 128 1.26 2.08 -14.46
C VAL A 128 0.87 3.46 -13.96
N VAL A 129 -0.44 3.66 -13.84
CA VAL A 129 -1.07 4.80 -13.15
C VAL A 129 -1.67 4.28 -11.84
N LYS A 130 -1.33 4.88 -10.72
CA LYS A 130 -1.88 4.51 -9.40
C LYS A 130 -1.85 5.68 -8.43
N PRO A 131 -2.76 5.74 -7.43
CA PRO A 131 -2.68 6.77 -6.40
C PRO A 131 -1.51 6.54 -5.45
N THR A 132 -0.97 7.60 -4.87
CA THR A 132 0.12 7.53 -3.87
C THR A 132 -0.33 6.85 -2.58
N VAL A 133 -1.57 7.07 -2.17
CA VAL A 133 -2.21 6.40 -1.03
C VAL A 133 -3.14 5.32 -1.56
N SER A 134 -2.73 4.06 -1.47
CA SER A 134 -3.52 2.91 -1.93
C SER A 134 -3.01 1.60 -1.34
N ALA A 135 -3.90 0.61 -1.26
CA ALA A 135 -3.62 -0.77 -0.90
C ALA A 135 -4.38 -1.73 -1.82
N GLY A 136 -3.92 -2.99 -1.94
CA GLY A 136 -4.61 -4.02 -2.72
C GLY A 136 -4.76 -3.70 -4.20
N ALA A 137 -3.83 -2.93 -4.77
CA ALA A 137 -3.85 -2.47 -6.17
C ALA A 137 -5.13 -1.71 -6.58
N ARG A 138 -5.88 -1.16 -5.61
CA ARG A 138 -7.07 -0.33 -5.89
C ARG A 138 -6.68 0.88 -6.70
N ASP A 139 -7.47 1.20 -7.72
CA ASP A 139 -7.22 2.29 -8.68
C ASP A 139 -5.82 2.22 -9.33
N THR A 140 -5.30 1.01 -9.49
CA THR A 140 -4.01 0.77 -10.15
C THR A 140 -4.26 0.14 -11.50
N HIS A 141 -3.81 0.78 -12.58
CA HIS A 141 -4.03 0.30 -13.94
C HIS A 141 -2.73 0.32 -14.73
N ARG A 142 -2.54 -0.71 -15.56
CA ARG A 142 -1.48 -0.82 -16.56
C ARG A 142 -2.00 -0.37 -17.91
N TYR A 143 -1.27 0.51 -18.56
CA TYR A 143 -1.59 1.08 -19.87
C TYR A 143 -0.47 0.81 -20.86
N ALA A 144 -0.83 0.49 -22.11
CA ALA A 144 0.09 0.59 -23.20
C ALA A 144 0.32 2.07 -23.58
N ARG A 145 1.48 2.39 -24.18
CA ARG A 145 1.87 3.77 -24.53
C ARG A 145 0.83 4.46 -25.44
N GLU A 146 0.11 3.71 -26.25
CA GLU A 146 -0.93 4.22 -27.16
C GLU A 146 -2.25 4.58 -26.46
N GLN A 147 -2.44 4.14 -25.22
CA GLN A 147 -3.68 4.33 -24.45
C GLN A 147 -3.72 5.68 -23.70
N LEU A 148 -3.13 6.74 -24.29
CA LEU A 148 -2.94 8.05 -23.66
C LEU A 148 -4.23 8.65 -23.12
N PHE A 149 -5.32 8.57 -23.90
CA PHE A 149 -6.60 9.17 -23.52
C PHE A 149 -7.21 8.46 -22.30
N ALA A 150 -7.15 7.12 -22.27
CA ALA A 150 -7.66 6.35 -21.15
C ALA A 150 -6.84 6.60 -19.88
N ALA A 151 -5.51 6.66 -20.01
CA ALA A 151 -4.61 6.96 -18.90
C ALA A 151 -4.80 8.40 -18.38
N GLY A 152 -4.92 9.39 -19.28
CA GLY A 152 -5.18 10.79 -18.92
C GLY A 152 -6.49 10.96 -18.15
N ASN A 153 -7.58 10.31 -18.60
CA ASN A 153 -8.86 10.31 -17.90
C ASN A 153 -8.76 9.65 -16.51
N HIS A 154 -7.95 8.59 -16.37
CA HIS A 154 -7.72 7.96 -15.08
C HIS A 154 -6.97 8.90 -14.13
N ILE A 155 -5.91 9.56 -14.61
CA ILE A 155 -5.18 10.58 -13.83
C ILE A 155 -6.15 11.69 -13.41
N ALA A 156 -6.89 12.29 -14.37
CA ALA A 156 -7.84 13.37 -14.10
C ALA A 156 -8.84 13.00 -13.01
N ARG A 157 -9.46 11.82 -13.10
CA ARG A 157 -10.40 11.32 -12.09
C ARG A 157 -9.80 11.21 -10.69
N LEU A 158 -8.53 10.81 -10.58
CA LEU A 158 -7.86 10.73 -9.28
C LEU A 158 -7.53 12.12 -8.72
N LEU A 159 -7.04 13.04 -9.57
CA LEU A 159 -6.74 14.41 -9.16
C LEU A 159 -8.01 15.20 -8.77
N GLU A 160 -9.14 14.99 -9.46
CA GLU A 160 -10.45 15.54 -9.07
C GLU A 160 -10.92 15.07 -7.68
N GLN A 161 -10.42 13.93 -7.20
CA GLN A 161 -10.65 13.40 -5.86
C GLN A 161 -9.59 13.88 -4.85
N GLU A 162 -8.82 14.91 -5.18
CA GLU A 162 -7.70 15.42 -4.36
C GLU A 162 -6.66 14.34 -4.00
N ARG A 163 -6.46 13.37 -4.90
CA ARG A 163 -5.51 12.26 -4.71
C ARG A 163 -4.32 12.43 -5.62
N SER A 164 -3.13 12.50 -5.04
CA SER A 164 -1.87 12.47 -5.80
C SER A 164 -1.68 11.13 -6.51
N VAL A 165 -1.11 11.19 -7.70
CA VAL A 165 -0.93 10.04 -8.60
C VAL A 165 0.54 9.77 -8.81
N MET A 166 0.91 8.51 -8.96
CA MET A 166 2.25 8.10 -9.41
C MET A 166 2.18 7.39 -10.75
N LEU A 167 3.09 7.80 -11.64
CA LEU A 167 3.33 7.19 -12.95
C LEU A 167 4.66 6.43 -12.90
N GLN A 168 4.66 5.18 -13.32
CA GLN A 168 5.85 4.32 -13.32
C GLN A 168 5.94 3.52 -14.62
N PRO A 169 7.12 3.34 -15.23
CA PRO A 169 7.29 2.33 -16.28
C PRO A 169 6.86 0.97 -15.75
N TYR A 170 6.16 0.19 -16.59
CA TYR A 170 5.84 -1.20 -16.23
C TYR A 170 7.08 -2.07 -16.42
N LEU A 171 7.40 -2.87 -15.43
CA LEU A 171 8.52 -3.80 -15.48
C LEU A 171 8.04 -5.14 -16.03
N ALA A 172 8.33 -5.44 -17.29
CA ALA A 172 7.92 -6.69 -17.96
C ALA A 172 8.44 -7.96 -17.24
N SER A 173 9.48 -7.84 -16.41
CA SER A 173 9.94 -8.94 -15.56
C SER A 173 8.89 -9.40 -14.55
N VAL A 174 7.97 -8.52 -14.13
CA VAL A 174 6.88 -8.88 -13.20
C VAL A 174 5.94 -9.92 -13.81
N ASP A 175 5.68 -9.86 -15.13
CA ASP A 175 4.83 -10.86 -15.81
C ASP A 175 5.47 -12.25 -15.80
N ARG A 176 6.79 -12.30 -15.92
CA ARG A 176 7.56 -13.55 -16.00
C ARG A 176 7.93 -14.09 -14.62
N ASP A 177 8.42 -13.19 -13.75
CA ASP A 177 9.08 -13.59 -12.50
C ASP A 177 8.20 -13.30 -11.27
N GLY A 178 7.11 -12.53 -11.44
CA GLY A 178 6.27 -12.04 -10.33
C GLY A 178 6.97 -10.97 -9.49
N GLU A 179 6.42 -10.71 -8.32
CA GLU A 179 6.96 -9.83 -7.31
C GLU A 179 7.49 -10.64 -6.12
N THR A 180 8.66 -10.31 -5.61
CA THR A 180 9.20 -10.95 -4.40
C THR A 180 9.12 -9.96 -3.23
N ALA A 181 8.31 -10.29 -2.23
CA ALA A 181 8.28 -9.57 -0.96
C ALA A 181 9.34 -10.14 -0.02
N LEU A 182 10.20 -9.29 0.52
CA LEU A 182 11.19 -9.65 1.54
C LEU A 182 10.69 -9.18 2.90
N LEU A 183 10.56 -10.08 3.85
CA LEU A 183 10.02 -9.80 5.17
C LEU A 183 11.15 -9.74 6.20
N TYR A 184 11.12 -8.66 7.01
CA TYR A 184 12.10 -8.40 8.06
C TYR A 184 11.37 -8.13 9.37
N PHE A 185 11.89 -8.67 10.48
CA PHE A 185 11.42 -8.37 11.84
C PHE A 185 12.59 -7.85 12.67
N GLY A 186 12.44 -6.66 13.25
CA GLY A 186 13.48 -6.03 14.03
C GLY A 186 14.81 -5.83 13.26
N GLY A 187 14.74 -5.60 11.93
CA GLY A 187 15.90 -5.44 11.06
C GLY A 187 16.53 -6.76 10.58
N HIS A 188 16.06 -7.91 11.04
CA HIS A 188 16.55 -9.23 10.63
C HIS A 188 15.67 -9.82 9.53
N PHE A 189 16.31 -10.31 8.44
CA PHE A 189 15.59 -11.02 7.38
C PHE A 189 14.94 -12.29 7.97
N SER A 190 13.66 -12.48 7.66
CA SER A 190 12.89 -13.66 8.07
C SER A 190 12.68 -14.60 6.89
N HIS A 191 11.94 -14.17 5.89
CA HIS A 191 11.61 -14.99 4.73
C HIS A 191 11.24 -14.12 3.52
N ALA A 192 11.07 -14.76 2.37
CA ALA A 192 10.59 -14.14 1.15
C ALA A 192 9.29 -14.81 0.68
N ALA A 193 8.36 -14.02 0.15
CA ALA A 193 7.14 -14.51 -0.46
C ALA A 193 7.08 -14.06 -1.92
N ARG A 194 6.79 -14.97 -2.85
CA ARG A 194 6.60 -14.64 -4.26
C ARG A 194 5.11 -14.41 -4.54
N LYS A 195 4.79 -13.29 -5.17
CA LYS A 195 3.44 -12.94 -5.62
C LYS A 195 3.39 -12.97 -7.15
N ARG A 196 2.32 -13.48 -7.72
CA ARG A 196 2.08 -13.40 -9.17
C ARG A 196 1.78 -11.96 -9.58
N ALA A 197 2.03 -11.62 -10.87
CA ALA A 197 1.63 -10.34 -11.43
C ALA A 197 0.13 -10.09 -11.20
N GLN A 198 -0.21 -8.89 -10.70
CA GLN A 198 -1.60 -8.52 -10.38
C GLN A 198 -2.26 -7.70 -11.48
N LEU A 199 -1.47 -7.14 -12.41
CA LEU A 199 -1.94 -6.25 -13.47
C LEU A 199 -1.85 -6.97 -14.81
N ALA A 200 -2.99 -7.37 -15.36
CA ALA A 200 -3.05 -7.84 -16.74
C ALA A 200 -2.95 -6.65 -17.72
N PRO A 201 -2.42 -6.86 -18.95
CA PRO A 201 -2.38 -5.82 -19.96
C PRO A 201 -3.80 -5.26 -20.26
N GLY A 202 -3.98 -3.94 -20.14
CA GLY A 202 -5.25 -3.27 -20.45
C GLY A 202 -6.38 -3.47 -19.44
N GLU A 203 -6.14 -4.18 -18.33
CA GLU A 203 -7.11 -4.35 -17.25
C GLU A 203 -6.66 -3.61 -15.99
N GLY A 204 -7.63 -3.08 -15.25
CA GLY A 204 -7.40 -2.64 -13.87
C GLY A 204 -7.13 -3.84 -12.96
N ALA A 205 -6.47 -3.62 -11.84
CA ALA A 205 -6.26 -4.68 -10.87
C ALA A 205 -7.60 -5.29 -10.46
N ARG A 206 -7.70 -6.60 -10.55
CA ARG A 206 -8.81 -7.34 -9.96
C ARG A 206 -8.74 -7.12 -8.45
N GLY A 207 -9.81 -6.61 -7.85
CA GLY A 207 -9.89 -6.39 -6.40
C GLY A 207 -9.44 -7.63 -5.64
N TRP A 208 -8.97 -7.44 -4.40
CA TRP A 208 -8.43 -8.42 -3.46
C TRP A 208 -8.33 -9.85 -4.02
N CYS A 209 -7.23 -10.16 -4.71
CA CYS A 209 -6.91 -11.55 -4.98
C CYS A 209 -6.61 -12.21 -3.63
N LYS A 210 -7.41 -13.24 -3.26
CA LYS A 210 -7.00 -14.16 -2.21
C LYS A 210 -5.58 -14.63 -2.53
N PRO A 211 -4.66 -14.65 -1.56
CA PRO A 211 -3.39 -15.32 -1.77
C PRO A 211 -3.70 -16.73 -2.26
N SER A 212 -3.08 -17.15 -3.36
CA SER A 212 -3.15 -18.55 -3.74
C SER A 212 -2.56 -19.36 -2.59
N SER A 213 -3.29 -20.36 -2.11
CA SER A 213 -2.93 -21.24 -0.99
C SER A 213 -1.75 -22.18 -1.29
N GLU A 214 -0.91 -21.82 -2.22
CA GLU A 214 0.30 -22.57 -2.55
C GLU A 214 1.52 -21.88 -1.94
N TRP A 215 1.76 -22.19 -0.69
CA TRP A 215 3.05 -21.95 -0.05
C TRP A 215 3.94 -23.17 -0.35
N PRO A 216 5.22 -22.99 -0.74
CA PRO A 216 6.16 -24.09 -0.77
C PRO A 216 6.52 -24.53 0.65
#